data_b9d02df6d55c32f225471e18c80f3927
#
_entry.id   b9d02df6d55c32f225471e18c80f3927
#
_cell.length_a   1.000
_cell.length_b   1.000
_cell.length_c   1.000
_cell.angle_alpha   90.00
_cell.angle_beta   90.00
_cell.angle_gamma   90.00
#
_symmetry.space_group_name_H-M   'P 1'
#
loop_
_entity.id
_entity.type
_entity.pdbx_description
1 polymer ?
#
loop_
_entity_poly.entity_id
_entity_poly.type
_entity_poly.pdbx_seq_one_letter_code
_entity_poly.pdbx_strand_id
1 'polypeptide(L)'
;MHSKQSEWAVYKEEGHRLMGKCRNKLEGISRMEKQIKTIGVLTSGGDAPGMNAAVRAVVRTGLHKGYRMIGIQRGYNGLLNGECFEMNLRSVSNIISAGGTILYTARCLEFKTKEGQDRGAAKCRELGI
;
A
#
# COMPACT_ATOMS: atom_id res chain seq x y z
N MET A 1 -34.60 4.35 42.70
CA MET A 1 -34.69 4.19 41.22
C MET A 1 -34.09 5.43 40.57
N HIS A 2 -32.79 5.44 40.30
CA HIS A 2 -32.08 6.54 39.66
C HIS A 2 -31.40 6.00 38.40
N SER A 3 -31.95 6.36 37.35
CA SER A 3 -31.57 6.86 36.02
C SER A 3 -30.42 6.12 35.33
N LYS A 4 -30.78 5.04 34.63
CA LYS A 4 -30.00 4.48 33.50
C LYS A 4 -30.09 5.33 32.21
N GLN A 5 -30.78 6.48 32.28
CA GLN A 5 -30.93 7.36 31.10
C GLN A 5 -29.76 8.29 30.82
N SER A 6 -28.93 8.58 31.82
CA SER A 6 -27.78 9.51 31.68
C SER A 6 -26.57 8.88 31.00
N GLU A 7 -26.36 7.58 31.18
CA GLU A 7 -25.22 6.89 30.54
C GLU A 7 -25.38 6.76 29.01
N TRP A 8 -26.59 6.52 28.51
CA TRP A 8 -26.84 6.41 27.07
C TRP A 8 -26.70 7.71 26.30
N ALA A 9 -26.92 8.86 26.95
CA ALA A 9 -26.73 10.17 26.32
C ALA A 9 -25.25 10.48 26.10
N VAL A 10 -24.39 10.13 27.05
CA VAL A 10 -22.92 10.32 26.95
C VAL A 10 -22.33 9.44 25.84
N TYR A 11 -22.77 8.17 25.74
CA TYR A 11 -22.33 7.27 24.65
C TYR A 11 -22.76 7.76 23.27
N LYS A 12 -23.93 8.39 23.13
CA LYS A 12 -24.36 8.96 21.86
C LYS A 12 -23.51 10.17 21.43
N GLU A 13 -23.18 11.06 22.34
CA GLU A 13 -22.35 12.24 22.03
C GLU A 13 -20.90 11.85 21.71
N GLU A 14 -20.32 10.91 22.44
CA GLU A 14 -18.98 10.39 22.14
C GLU A 14 -18.95 9.62 20.82
N GLY A 15 -19.97 8.81 20.52
CA GLY A 15 -20.10 8.12 19.23
C GLY A 15 -20.17 9.07 18.05
N HIS A 16 -20.93 10.16 18.15
CA HIS A 16 -20.99 11.21 17.12
C HIS A 16 -19.66 11.95 16.96
N ARG A 17 -18.95 12.19 18.05
CA ARG A 17 -17.62 12.87 18.02
C ARG A 17 -16.56 11.97 17.39
N LEU A 18 -16.57 10.66 17.68
CA LEU A 18 -15.68 9.67 17.06
C LEU A 18 -15.99 9.45 15.58
N MET A 19 -17.27 9.37 15.21
CA MET A 19 -17.69 9.29 13.81
C MET A 19 -17.29 10.52 12.99
N GLY A 20 -17.38 11.72 13.58
CA GLY A 20 -16.94 12.97 12.95
C GLY A 20 -15.42 12.96 12.69
N LYS A 21 -14.62 12.51 13.68
CA LYS A 21 -13.16 12.39 13.53
C LYS A 21 -12.76 11.33 12.48
N CYS A 22 -13.46 10.19 12.44
CA CYS A 22 -13.25 9.19 11.39
C CYS A 22 -13.62 9.71 10.00
N ARG A 23 -14.73 10.44 9.88
CA ARG A 23 -15.16 11.02 8.60
C ARG A 23 -14.15 12.02 8.06
N ASN A 24 -13.66 12.94 8.90
CA ASN A 24 -12.65 13.92 8.50
C ASN A 24 -11.32 13.26 8.11
N LYS A 25 -10.93 12.16 8.79
CA LYS A 25 -9.75 11.38 8.42
C LYS A 25 -9.91 10.66 7.08
N LEU A 26 -11.11 10.11 6.82
CA LEU A 26 -11.42 9.48 5.52
C LEU A 26 -11.50 10.49 4.38
N GLU A 27 -12.02 11.69 4.61
CA GLU A 27 -12.03 12.79 3.63
C GLU A 27 -10.62 13.28 3.31
N GLY A 28 -9.72 13.32 4.31
CA GLY A 28 -8.31 13.63 4.12
C GLY A 28 -7.59 12.58 3.27
N ILE A 29 -7.86 11.30 3.51
CA ILE A 29 -7.32 10.19 2.71
C ILE A 29 -7.87 10.25 1.27
N SER A 30 -9.16 10.49 1.10
CA SER A 30 -9.79 10.64 -0.23
C SER A 30 -9.22 11.81 -1.03
N ARG A 31 -8.85 12.92 -0.35
CA ARG A 31 -8.22 14.07 -0.99
C ARG A 31 -6.78 13.78 -1.41
N MET A 32 -6.04 12.97 -0.65
CA MET A 32 -4.70 12.50 -1.02
C MET A 32 -4.78 11.49 -2.19
N GLU A 33 -5.74 10.59 -2.22
CA GLU A 33 -5.95 9.63 -3.33
C GLU A 33 -6.11 10.33 -4.68
N LYS A 34 -6.73 11.51 -4.73
CA LYS A 34 -6.90 12.28 -5.97
C LYS A 34 -5.59 12.83 -6.55
N GLN A 35 -4.52 12.89 -5.76
CA GLN A 35 -3.21 13.37 -6.18
C GLN A 35 -2.29 12.24 -6.62
N ILE A 36 -2.49 11.03 -6.13
CA ILE A 36 -1.69 9.86 -6.48
C ILE A 36 -2.16 9.33 -7.84
N LYS A 37 -1.24 9.22 -8.80
CA LYS A 37 -1.52 8.67 -10.14
C LYS A 37 -0.86 7.32 -10.37
N THR A 38 0.23 7.06 -9.69
CA THR A 38 1.05 5.85 -9.85
C THR A 38 1.33 5.23 -8.49
N ILE A 39 1.25 3.91 -8.41
CA ILE A 39 1.56 3.14 -7.19
C ILE A 39 2.62 2.10 -7.53
N GLY A 40 3.72 2.12 -6.79
CA GLY A 40 4.73 1.08 -6.84
C GLY A 40 4.43 -0.04 -5.85
N VAL A 41 4.56 -1.28 -6.28
CA VAL A 41 4.37 -2.47 -5.45
C VAL A 41 5.66 -3.27 -5.42
N LEU A 42 6.16 -3.56 -4.24
CA LEU A 42 7.31 -4.43 -4.01
C LEU A 42 7.02 -5.41 -2.88
N THR A 43 7.74 -6.50 -2.85
CA THR A 43 7.78 -7.44 -1.72
C THR A 43 9.19 -7.42 -1.12
N SER A 44 9.28 -7.37 0.20
CA SER A 44 10.55 -7.30 0.92
C SER A 44 10.53 -8.25 2.12
N GLY A 45 11.71 -8.73 2.49
CA GLY A 45 11.89 -9.69 3.58
C GLY A 45 11.99 -11.13 3.09
N GLY A 46 11.64 -12.07 3.97
CA GLY A 46 11.58 -13.49 3.61
C GLY A 46 10.33 -13.82 2.80
N ASP A 47 10.40 -14.90 2.04
CA ASP A 47 9.25 -15.44 1.33
C ASP A 47 8.22 -15.97 2.31
N ALA A 48 6.95 -15.64 2.11
CA ALA A 48 5.85 -16.04 2.97
C ALA A 48 4.59 -16.39 2.16
N PRO A 49 3.80 -17.35 2.64
CA PRO A 49 2.49 -17.64 2.06
C PRO A 49 1.61 -16.39 2.06
N GLY A 50 0.88 -16.15 0.97
CA GLY A 50 -0.05 -15.03 0.85
C GLY A 50 0.54 -13.76 0.22
N MET A 51 1.83 -13.68 -0.05
CA MET A 51 2.43 -12.52 -0.73
C MET A 51 1.80 -12.28 -2.11
N ASN A 52 1.63 -13.31 -2.92
CA ASN A 52 0.98 -13.20 -4.23
C ASN A 52 -0.48 -12.76 -4.13
N ALA A 53 -1.22 -13.24 -3.13
CA ALA A 53 -2.59 -12.81 -2.89
C ALA A 53 -2.67 -11.33 -2.56
N ALA A 54 -1.75 -10.83 -1.71
CA ALA A 54 -1.65 -9.42 -1.36
C ALA A 54 -1.28 -8.56 -2.57
N VAL A 55 -0.25 -8.94 -3.33
CA VAL A 55 0.17 -8.25 -4.57
C VAL A 55 -1.01 -8.17 -5.55
N ARG A 56 -1.70 -9.29 -5.77
CA ARG A 56 -2.88 -9.33 -6.64
C ARG A 56 -3.98 -8.38 -6.17
N ALA A 57 -4.30 -8.38 -4.88
CA ALA A 57 -5.34 -7.51 -4.32
C ALA A 57 -5.00 -6.03 -4.53
N VAL A 58 -3.77 -5.63 -4.22
CA VAL A 58 -3.30 -4.25 -4.40
C VAL A 58 -3.34 -3.83 -5.87
N VAL A 59 -2.78 -4.65 -6.77
CA VAL A 59 -2.73 -4.31 -8.19
C VAL A 59 -4.12 -4.22 -8.81
N ARG A 60 -5.00 -5.19 -8.54
CA ARG A 60 -6.37 -5.14 -9.08
C ARG A 60 -7.17 -3.96 -8.56
N THR A 61 -7.06 -3.66 -7.26
CA THR A 61 -7.73 -2.51 -6.64
C THR A 61 -7.19 -1.20 -7.20
N GLY A 62 -5.87 -1.08 -7.34
CA GLY A 62 -5.24 0.10 -7.91
C GLY A 62 -5.68 0.38 -9.35
N LEU A 63 -5.65 -0.65 -10.20
CA LEU A 63 -6.13 -0.56 -11.58
C LEU A 63 -7.63 -0.21 -11.66
N HIS A 64 -8.46 -0.80 -10.79
CA HIS A 64 -9.88 -0.48 -10.72
C HIS A 64 -10.14 0.99 -10.35
N LYS A 65 -9.31 1.54 -9.48
CA LYS A 65 -9.36 2.97 -9.11
C LYS A 65 -8.72 3.91 -10.14
N GLY A 66 -8.19 3.38 -11.24
CA GLY A 66 -7.58 4.15 -12.32
C GLY A 66 -6.12 4.56 -12.06
N TYR A 67 -5.45 3.91 -11.10
CA TYR A 67 -4.02 4.15 -10.86
C TYR A 67 -3.16 3.33 -11.84
N ARG A 68 -2.03 3.92 -12.22
CA ARG A 68 -0.96 3.20 -12.89
C ARG A 68 -0.22 2.35 -11.86
N MET A 69 -0.03 1.07 -12.15
CA MET A 69 0.59 0.12 -11.22
C MET A 69 1.97 -0.28 -11.74
N ILE A 70 3.00 -0.13 -10.91
CA ILE A 70 4.38 -0.50 -11.21
C ILE A 70 4.82 -1.60 -10.25
N GLY A 71 5.21 -2.74 -10.79
CA GLY A 71 5.86 -3.82 -10.04
C GLY A 71 7.36 -3.57 -9.94
N ILE A 72 7.91 -3.69 -8.75
CA ILE A 72 9.33 -3.53 -8.47
C ILE A 72 9.86 -4.90 -8.06
N GLN A 73 10.77 -5.45 -8.85
CA GLN A 73 11.35 -6.78 -8.59
C GLN A 73 12.45 -6.71 -7.53
N ARG A 74 12.65 -7.82 -6.82
CA ARG A 74 13.71 -8.00 -5.83
C ARG A 74 13.73 -6.92 -4.72
N GLY A 75 12.55 -6.42 -4.36
CA GLY A 75 12.37 -5.49 -3.25
C GLY A 75 13.11 -4.18 -3.44
N TYR A 76 13.75 -3.69 -2.39
CA TYR A 76 14.49 -2.42 -2.44
C TYR A 76 15.72 -2.45 -3.34
N ASN A 77 16.34 -3.62 -3.57
CA ASN A 77 17.43 -3.74 -4.54
C ASN A 77 16.95 -3.36 -5.95
N GLY A 78 15.82 -3.92 -6.36
CA GLY A 78 15.25 -3.59 -7.66
C GLY A 78 14.81 -2.15 -7.79
N LEU A 79 14.31 -1.54 -6.70
CA LEU A 79 14.00 -0.10 -6.71
C LEU A 79 15.25 0.73 -6.98
N LEU A 80 16.38 0.44 -6.31
CA LEU A 80 17.64 1.17 -6.50
C LEU A 80 18.24 0.96 -7.90
N ASN A 81 18.08 -0.24 -8.45
CA ASN A 81 18.60 -0.61 -9.77
C ASN A 81 17.65 -0.25 -10.92
N GLY A 82 16.42 0.15 -10.63
CA GLY A 82 15.39 0.44 -11.64
C GLY A 82 14.75 -0.80 -12.27
N GLU A 83 14.76 -1.94 -11.58
CA GLU A 83 14.13 -3.17 -12.04
C GLU A 83 12.60 -3.12 -11.84
N CYS A 84 11.96 -2.30 -12.64
CA CYS A 84 10.55 -1.97 -12.55
C CYS A 84 9.84 -2.27 -13.86
N PHE A 85 8.59 -2.70 -13.79
CA PHE A 85 7.74 -2.94 -14.96
C PHE A 85 6.30 -2.53 -14.68
N GLU A 86 5.58 -2.15 -15.72
CA GLU A 86 4.18 -1.79 -15.60
C GLU A 86 3.32 -3.05 -15.44
N MET A 87 2.43 -3.03 -14.46
CA MET A 87 1.55 -4.15 -14.13
C MET A 87 0.13 -3.91 -14.67
N ASN A 88 -0.45 -4.97 -15.20
CA ASN A 88 -1.83 -5.00 -15.65
C ASN A 88 -2.58 -6.18 -15.02
N LEU A 89 -3.86 -6.37 -15.36
CA LEU A 89 -4.68 -7.45 -14.82
C LEU A 89 -4.12 -8.85 -15.13
N ARG A 90 -3.45 -9.00 -16.26
CA ARG A 90 -2.82 -10.28 -16.66
C ARG A 90 -1.58 -10.57 -15.85
N SER A 91 -0.81 -9.55 -15.46
CA SER A 91 0.40 -9.69 -14.63
C SER A 91 0.14 -10.38 -13.29
N VAL A 92 -1.07 -10.29 -12.79
CA VAL A 92 -1.48 -10.89 -11.51
C VAL A 92 -2.53 -11.98 -11.66
N SER A 93 -2.64 -12.55 -12.88
CA SER A 93 -3.56 -13.66 -13.17
C SER A 93 -2.99 -14.96 -12.62
N ASN A 94 -3.83 -15.77 -11.97
CA ASN A 94 -3.50 -17.13 -11.48
C ASN A 94 -2.28 -17.21 -10.54
N ILE A 95 -1.92 -16.12 -9.85
CA ILE A 95 -0.75 -16.12 -8.97
C ILE A 95 -1.06 -16.53 -7.52
N ILE A 96 -2.34 -16.62 -7.13
CA ILE A 96 -2.73 -16.92 -5.73
C ILE A 96 -2.24 -18.31 -5.30
N SER A 97 -2.35 -19.28 -6.20
CA SER A 97 -1.95 -20.68 -5.96
C SER A 97 -0.45 -20.93 -6.18
N ALA A 98 0.27 -19.95 -6.71
CA ALA A 98 1.71 -20.06 -6.89
C ALA A 98 2.43 -19.76 -5.57
N GLY A 99 3.41 -20.58 -5.20
CA GLY A 99 4.29 -20.33 -4.08
C GLY A 99 5.19 -19.12 -4.33
N GLY A 100 5.71 -18.55 -3.23
CA GLY A 100 6.62 -17.43 -3.32
C GLY A 100 5.94 -16.09 -3.65
N THR A 101 6.70 -15.23 -4.29
CA THR A 101 6.20 -13.95 -4.81
C THR A 101 6.66 -13.73 -6.25
N ILE A 102 5.76 -13.29 -7.11
CA ILE A 102 6.08 -12.97 -8.53
C ILE A 102 7.05 -11.79 -8.66
N LEU A 103 7.14 -10.95 -7.62
CA LEU A 103 8.04 -9.80 -7.58
C LEU A 103 9.42 -10.15 -7.02
N TYR A 104 9.61 -11.37 -6.56
CA TYR A 104 10.81 -11.81 -5.85
C TYR A 104 11.12 -10.98 -4.62
N THR A 105 12.04 -11.45 -3.80
CA THR A 105 12.56 -10.71 -2.64
C THR A 105 14.08 -10.74 -2.63
N ALA A 106 14.70 -9.68 -2.13
CA ALA A 106 16.12 -9.65 -1.87
C ALA A 106 16.41 -8.78 -0.63
N ARG A 107 17.43 -9.16 0.11
CA ARG A 107 17.94 -8.31 1.18
C ARG A 107 18.71 -7.15 0.57
N CYS A 108 18.41 -5.92 0.98
CA CYS A 108 19.09 -4.71 0.55
C CYS A 108 19.72 -4.03 1.77
N LEU A 109 21.02 -4.23 1.97
CA LEU A 109 21.75 -3.61 3.06
C LEU A 109 21.92 -2.11 2.81
N GLU A 110 22.11 -1.72 1.57
CA GLU A 110 22.25 -0.32 1.17
C GLU A 110 21.02 0.53 1.57
N PHE A 111 19.81 -0.01 1.50
CA PHE A 111 18.59 0.70 1.87
C PHE A 111 18.46 0.97 3.38
N LYS A 112 19.34 0.37 4.21
CA LYS A 112 19.45 0.70 5.64
C LYS A 112 20.18 2.02 5.89
N THR A 113 20.96 2.48 4.93
CA THR A 113 21.70 3.74 5.02
C THR A 113 20.82 4.91 4.56
N LYS A 114 21.13 6.10 5.05
CA LYS A 114 20.43 7.33 4.64
C LYS A 114 20.58 7.60 3.14
N GLU A 115 21.78 7.38 2.62
CA GLU A 115 22.10 7.52 1.20
C GLU A 115 21.26 6.60 0.31
N GLY A 116 21.13 5.32 0.69
CA GLY A 116 20.30 4.35 0.00
C GLY A 116 18.82 4.74 -0.01
N GLN A 117 18.32 5.27 1.12
CA GLN A 117 16.94 5.76 1.23
C GLN A 117 16.71 7.00 0.33
N ASP A 118 17.64 7.93 0.31
CA ASP A 118 17.55 9.14 -0.52
C ASP A 118 17.61 8.79 -2.02
N ARG A 119 18.45 7.83 -2.41
CA ARG A 119 18.47 7.27 -3.78
C ARG A 119 17.14 6.60 -4.13
N GLY A 120 16.58 5.79 -3.23
CA GLY A 120 15.28 5.16 -3.41
C GLY A 120 14.15 6.20 -3.59
N ALA A 121 14.15 7.24 -2.77
CA ALA A 121 13.18 8.33 -2.88
C ALA A 121 13.33 9.11 -4.21
N ALA A 122 14.56 9.32 -4.67
CA ALA A 122 14.82 9.93 -5.98
C ALA A 122 14.28 9.04 -7.12
N LYS A 123 14.47 7.72 -7.01
CA LYS A 123 13.98 6.75 -8.00
C LYS A 123 12.45 6.68 -8.04
N CYS A 124 11.79 6.76 -6.89
CA CYS A 124 10.32 6.84 -6.84
C CYS A 124 9.81 8.10 -7.56
N ARG A 125 10.45 9.26 -7.36
CA ARG A 125 10.09 10.50 -8.07
C ARG A 125 10.30 10.39 -9.57
N GLU A 126 11.39 9.76 -10.02
CA GLU A 126 11.67 9.50 -11.43
C GLU A 126 10.58 8.63 -12.07
N LEU A 127 10.11 7.62 -11.37
CA LEU A 127 9.04 6.72 -11.81
C LEU A 127 7.64 7.33 -11.68
N GLY A 128 7.50 8.45 -10.99
CA GLY A 128 6.23 9.11 -10.72
C GLY A 128 5.37 8.39 -9.66
N ILE A 129 6.02 7.63 -8.75
CA ILE A 129 5.41 6.88 -7.65
C ILE A 129 5.20 7.80 -6.45
#